data_257343b6ef4bf353bb3126a77553472b
#
_entry.id   257343b6ef4bf353bb3126a77553472b
#
_cell.length_a   1.000
_cell.length_b   1.000
_cell.length_c   1.000
_cell.angle_alpha   90.00
_cell.angle_beta   90.00
_cell.angle_gamma   90.00
#
_symmetry.space_group_name_H-M   'P 1'
#
loop_
_entity.id
_entity.type
_entity.pdbx_description
1 polymer ?
#
loop_
_entity_poly.entity_id
_entity_poly.type
_entity_poly.pdbx_seq_one_letter_code
_entity_poly.pdbx_strand_id
1 'polypeptide(L)'
;MKKVLFLLFLIGTIFTVSISASVNIPLNDGWLFNRGFQASSSGMTKVNLPHTWNAEDGMFGNTDYYRGLCNYTRKLQLPIQYQGKRIFLKVGAAQTVADVFVDHHFVTQHKGGYTAFVAELTDFIKPGKESTLEIRVNNAPTMDIAPICGDFNIFGGLYRGVELIVTDDVCIAPDYYASSGVFFTQTEVTKEKATLKIETLLSSKATSLGG
;
A
#
# COMPACT_ATOMS: atom_id res chain seq x y z
N MET A 1 -12.55 51.19 52.93
CA MET A 1 -11.52 50.51 52.15
C MET A 1 -12.15 49.37 51.36
N LYS A 2 -12.41 49.52 50.02
CA LYS A 2 -13.02 48.48 49.17
C LYS A 2 -11.88 47.66 48.58
N LYS A 3 -11.85 46.35 48.87
CA LYS A 3 -10.92 45.40 48.24
C LYS A 3 -11.48 45.03 46.87
N VAL A 4 -10.72 45.43 45.81
CA VAL A 4 -11.03 45.00 44.45
C VAL A 4 -10.33 43.65 44.24
N LEU A 5 -11.16 42.60 44.03
CA LEU A 5 -10.68 41.26 43.73
C LEU A 5 -10.48 41.16 42.22
N PHE A 6 -9.23 41.08 41.77
CA PHE A 6 -8.87 40.89 40.37
C PHE A 6 -8.92 39.39 40.07
N LEU A 7 -9.98 38.98 39.35
CA LEU A 7 -10.11 37.58 38.85
C LEU A 7 -9.36 37.47 37.53
N LEU A 8 -8.16 36.87 37.55
CA LEU A 8 -7.41 36.52 36.32
C LEU A 8 -8.09 35.33 35.69
N PHE A 9 -8.77 35.57 34.58
CA PHE A 9 -9.24 34.49 33.68
C PHE A 9 -8.06 34.03 32.84
N LEU A 10 -7.46 32.89 33.20
CA LEU A 10 -6.46 32.21 32.38
C LEU A 10 -7.22 31.43 31.27
N ILE A 11 -7.37 32.05 30.08
CA ILE A 11 -7.90 31.37 28.90
C ILE A 11 -6.80 30.44 28.37
N GLY A 12 -6.77 29.22 28.86
CA GLY A 12 -5.96 28.16 28.27
C GLY A 12 -6.57 27.78 26.93
N THR A 13 -5.95 28.16 25.83
CA THR A 13 -6.26 27.62 24.50
C THR A 13 -5.90 26.14 24.50
N ILE A 14 -6.90 25.28 24.69
CA ILE A 14 -6.74 23.84 24.50
C ILE A 14 -6.60 23.62 23.00
N PHE A 15 -5.38 23.42 22.51
CA PHE A 15 -5.14 22.88 21.19
C PHE A 15 -5.62 21.42 21.19
N THR A 16 -6.80 21.19 20.70
CA THR A 16 -7.27 19.83 20.42
C THR A 16 -6.57 19.35 19.16
N VAL A 17 -5.51 18.56 19.30
CA VAL A 17 -4.96 17.81 18.19
C VAL A 17 -5.98 16.71 17.86
N SER A 18 -6.75 16.90 16.80
CA SER A 18 -7.61 15.86 16.27
C SER A 18 -6.72 14.83 15.58
N ILE A 19 -6.43 13.71 16.26
CA ILE A 19 -5.83 12.55 15.63
C ILE A 19 -6.93 11.90 14.81
N SER A 20 -6.88 12.09 13.48
CA SER A 20 -7.75 11.38 12.57
C SER A 20 -7.22 9.97 12.37
N ALA A 21 -8.06 8.97 12.50
CA ALA A 21 -7.72 7.60 12.14
C ALA A 21 -7.42 7.52 10.64
N SER A 22 -6.50 6.64 10.24
CA SER A 22 -6.27 6.33 8.83
C SER A 22 -7.54 5.76 8.20
N VAL A 23 -7.79 6.09 6.95
CA VAL A 23 -8.89 5.54 6.17
C VAL A 23 -8.33 4.53 5.18
N ASN A 24 -8.79 3.29 5.25
CA ASN A 24 -8.42 2.24 4.32
C ASN A 24 -9.51 2.11 3.24
N ILE A 25 -9.13 2.22 1.98
CA ILE A 25 -10.02 2.13 0.83
C ILE A 25 -9.61 0.93 0.00
N PRO A 26 -10.38 -0.17 0.01
CA PRO A 26 -10.09 -1.35 -0.82
C PRO A 26 -10.13 -1.00 -2.32
N LEU A 27 -9.17 -1.50 -3.06
CA LEU A 27 -9.07 -1.34 -4.50
C LEU A 27 -9.15 -2.70 -5.22
N ASN A 28 -9.94 -3.64 -4.73
CA ASN A 28 -9.96 -4.99 -5.28
C ASN A 28 -10.77 -5.12 -6.57
N ASP A 29 -11.66 -4.18 -6.88
CA ASP A 29 -12.54 -4.23 -8.06
C ASP A 29 -12.10 -3.28 -9.16
N GLY A 30 -12.58 -3.54 -10.37
CA GLY A 30 -12.51 -2.60 -11.49
C GLY A 30 -11.12 -2.47 -12.14
N TRP A 31 -10.32 -3.51 -12.10
CA TRP A 31 -9.05 -3.58 -12.79
C TRP A 31 -9.21 -4.04 -14.23
N LEU A 32 -8.38 -3.48 -15.10
CA LEU A 32 -8.15 -3.96 -16.46
C LEU A 32 -6.80 -4.68 -16.49
N PHE A 33 -6.78 -5.87 -17.05
CA PHE A 33 -5.62 -6.75 -17.09
C PHE A 33 -5.26 -7.09 -18.54
N ASN A 34 -3.95 -7.14 -18.85
CA ASN A 34 -3.45 -7.72 -20.08
C ASN A 34 -2.09 -8.41 -19.86
N ARG A 35 -1.83 -9.46 -20.64
CA ARG A 35 -0.51 -10.11 -20.74
C ARG A 35 0.38 -9.30 -21.68
N GLY A 36 1.66 -9.16 -21.31
CA GLY A 36 2.63 -8.40 -22.08
C GLY A 36 2.44 -6.89 -21.99
N PHE A 37 3.30 -6.17 -22.69
CA PHE A 37 3.26 -4.72 -22.80
C PHE A 37 2.39 -4.33 -24.00
N GLN A 38 1.13 -4.03 -23.76
CA GLN A 38 0.26 -3.44 -24.79
C GLN A 38 -0.15 -2.04 -24.36
N ALA A 39 0.20 -1.05 -25.16
CA ALA A 39 -0.19 0.34 -24.95
C ALA A 39 -1.68 0.61 -25.30
N SER A 40 -2.38 -0.38 -25.87
CA SER A 40 -3.76 -0.23 -26.31
C SER A 40 -4.75 -0.88 -25.34
N SER A 41 -5.83 -0.19 -25.02
CA SER A 41 -6.95 -0.71 -24.22
C SER A 41 -7.76 -1.81 -24.93
N SER A 42 -7.55 -2.03 -26.22
CA SER A 42 -8.15 -3.11 -26.98
C SER A 42 -7.49 -4.44 -26.61
N GLY A 43 -8.25 -5.34 -25.99
CA GLY A 43 -7.75 -6.64 -25.53
C GLY A 43 -7.48 -6.74 -24.03
N MET A 44 -7.77 -5.70 -23.23
CA MET A 44 -7.73 -5.78 -21.78
C MET A 44 -8.97 -6.52 -21.24
N THR A 45 -8.76 -7.41 -20.29
CA THR A 45 -9.81 -8.14 -19.59
C THR A 45 -10.12 -7.48 -18.25
N LYS A 46 -11.41 -7.40 -17.89
CA LYS A 46 -11.80 -6.95 -16.54
C LYS A 46 -11.52 -8.05 -15.53
N VAL A 47 -10.84 -7.69 -14.44
CA VAL A 47 -10.53 -8.63 -13.36
C VAL A 47 -10.77 -7.96 -12.00
N ASN A 48 -11.03 -8.79 -11.00
CA ASN A 48 -11.04 -8.40 -9.60
C ASN A 48 -9.84 -9.04 -8.89
N LEU A 49 -9.36 -8.40 -7.83
CA LEU A 49 -8.29 -8.93 -6.99
C LEU A 49 -8.88 -9.71 -5.81
N PRO A 50 -8.23 -10.75 -5.33
CA PRO A 50 -6.96 -11.36 -5.81
C PRO A 50 -7.07 -11.96 -7.22
N HIS A 51 -6.01 -11.82 -8.03
CA HIS A 51 -5.97 -12.35 -9.39
C HIS A 51 -4.59 -12.94 -9.71
N THR A 52 -4.59 -14.10 -10.39
CA THR A 52 -3.42 -14.70 -11.02
C THR A 52 -3.74 -15.05 -12.46
N TRP A 53 -2.83 -14.76 -13.38
CA TRP A 53 -2.98 -15.15 -14.78
C TRP A 53 -2.61 -16.61 -15.06
N ASN A 54 -2.07 -17.30 -14.05
CA ASN A 54 -1.70 -18.71 -14.14
C ASN A 54 -2.74 -19.65 -13.48
N ALA A 55 -3.97 -19.18 -13.22
CA ALA A 55 -4.97 -19.96 -12.49
C ALA A 55 -5.32 -21.30 -13.19
N GLU A 56 -5.26 -21.32 -14.53
CA GLU A 56 -5.61 -22.49 -15.35
C GLU A 56 -4.38 -23.13 -16.00
N ASP A 57 -3.19 -22.56 -15.84
CA ASP A 57 -1.96 -23.09 -16.42
C ASP A 57 -1.62 -24.44 -15.76
N GLY A 58 -1.28 -25.42 -16.60
CA GLY A 58 -0.99 -26.79 -16.14
C GLY A 58 -2.24 -27.61 -15.79
N MET A 59 -3.45 -27.07 -16.03
CA MET A 59 -4.74 -27.77 -15.79
C MET A 59 -5.41 -28.14 -17.12
N PHE A 60 -6.29 -29.14 -17.09
CA PHE A 60 -7.12 -29.56 -18.24
C PHE A 60 -6.35 -29.83 -19.55
N GLY A 61 -5.10 -30.31 -19.44
CA GLY A 61 -4.24 -30.54 -20.60
C GLY A 61 -3.54 -29.29 -21.15
N ASN A 62 -3.75 -28.14 -20.56
CA ASN A 62 -2.98 -26.95 -20.87
C ASN A 62 -1.58 -27.08 -20.24
N THR A 63 -0.56 -27.20 -21.11
CA THR A 63 0.86 -27.27 -20.70
C THR A 63 1.55 -25.91 -20.74
N ASP A 64 0.88 -24.89 -21.28
CA ASP A 64 1.42 -23.56 -21.34
C ASP A 64 1.43 -22.92 -19.94
N TYR A 65 2.59 -22.41 -19.59
CA TYR A 65 2.79 -21.72 -18.32
C TYR A 65 3.42 -20.36 -18.60
N TYR A 66 2.59 -19.33 -18.61
CA TYR A 66 3.08 -17.99 -18.94
C TYR A 66 3.89 -17.40 -17.80
N ARG A 67 5.15 -17.06 -18.12
CA ARG A 67 6.04 -16.32 -17.23
C ARG A 67 6.54 -15.08 -17.95
N GLY A 68 6.23 -13.92 -17.41
CA GLY A 68 6.58 -12.65 -18.05
C GLY A 68 5.83 -11.48 -17.46
N LEU A 69 5.93 -10.36 -18.17
CA LEU A 69 5.31 -9.10 -17.77
C LEU A 69 3.81 -9.10 -18.06
N CYS A 70 3.03 -8.69 -17.07
CA CYS A 70 1.60 -8.41 -17.21
C CYS A 70 1.29 -7.04 -16.60
N ASN A 71 0.19 -6.45 -17.04
CA ASN A 71 -0.20 -5.11 -16.64
C ASN A 71 -1.60 -5.09 -16.02
N TYR A 72 -1.72 -4.40 -14.89
CA TYR A 72 -2.98 -4.09 -14.20
C TYR A 72 -3.17 -2.59 -14.21
N THR A 73 -4.28 -2.12 -14.75
CA THR A 73 -4.62 -0.70 -14.85
C THR A 73 -5.97 -0.43 -14.21
N ARG A 74 -6.07 0.65 -13.44
CA ARG A 74 -7.32 1.08 -12.83
C ARG A 74 -7.43 2.60 -12.86
N LYS A 75 -8.64 3.10 -13.19
CA LYS A 75 -9.01 4.50 -12.94
C LYS A 75 -9.26 4.72 -11.46
N LEU A 76 -8.72 5.79 -10.94
CA LEU A 76 -8.80 6.16 -9.53
C LEU A 76 -9.23 7.62 -9.41
N GLN A 77 -10.31 7.85 -8.68
CA GLN A 77 -10.78 9.19 -8.35
C GLN A 77 -11.05 9.26 -6.85
N LEU A 78 -10.20 9.97 -6.14
CA LEU A 78 -10.38 10.20 -4.71
C LEU A 78 -11.27 11.43 -4.47
N PRO A 79 -12.17 11.38 -3.48
CA PRO A 79 -12.96 12.54 -3.07
C PRO A 79 -12.08 13.73 -2.70
N ILE A 80 -12.54 14.94 -3.03
CA ILE A 80 -11.83 16.21 -2.75
C ILE A 80 -11.54 16.42 -1.26
N GLN A 81 -12.33 15.83 -0.38
CA GLN A 81 -12.14 15.88 1.08
C GLN A 81 -10.78 15.33 1.55
N TYR A 82 -10.08 14.55 0.72
CA TYR A 82 -8.73 14.05 0.99
C TYR A 82 -7.62 15.01 0.54
N GLN A 83 -7.99 16.22 0.09
CA GLN A 83 -6.98 17.25 -0.22
C GLN A 83 -6.11 17.57 0.99
N GLY A 84 -4.79 17.57 0.80
CA GLY A 84 -3.81 17.78 1.88
C GLY A 84 -3.54 16.57 2.78
N LYS A 85 -4.17 15.43 2.51
CA LYS A 85 -3.86 14.16 3.19
C LYS A 85 -2.71 13.44 2.48
N ARG A 86 -2.02 12.56 3.20
CA ARG A 86 -1.09 11.60 2.60
C ARG A 86 -1.84 10.39 2.07
N ILE A 87 -1.39 9.90 0.94
CA ILE A 87 -2.03 8.80 0.21
C ILE A 87 -0.98 7.74 -0.03
N PHE A 88 -1.23 6.54 0.48
CA PHE A 88 -0.36 5.39 0.29
C PHE A 88 -1.11 4.27 -0.42
N LEU A 89 -0.44 3.59 -1.32
CA LEU A 89 -0.89 2.34 -1.93
C LEU A 89 -0.24 1.19 -1.17
N LYS A 90 -1.05 0.29 -0.62
CA LYS A 90 -0.56 -0.96 -0.06
C LYS A 90 -0.97 -2.11 -0.97
N VAL A 91 0.01 -2.88 -1.39
CA VAL A 91 -0.14 -4.10 -2.17
C VAL A 91 0.18 -5.28 -1.26
N GLY A 92 -0.80 -6.15 -1.04
CA GLY A 92 -0.66 -7.28 -0.11
C GLY A 92 0.38 -8.32 -0.54
N ALA A 93 0.53 -8.55 -1.84
CA ALA A 93 1.63 -9.25 -2.49
C ALA A 93 1.48 -9.19 -4.01
N ALA A 94 2.61 -9.19 -4.71
CA ALA A 94 2.70 -9.26 -6.16
C ALA A 94 3.84 -10.20 -6.57
N GLN A 95 3.56 -11.17 -7.42
CA GLN A 95 4.56 -12.17 -7.79
C GLN A 95 5.08 -11.88 -9.21
N THR A 96 6.37 -11.52 -9.38
CA THR A 96 7.52 -11.51 -8.43
C THR A 96 8.10 -10.10 -8.27
N VAL A 97 8.11 -9.31 -9.36
CA VAL A 97 8.53 -7.91 -9.43
C VAL A 97 7.30 -7.07 -9.73
N ALA A 98 7.11 -5.99 -9.03
CA ALA A 98 6.02 -5.07 -9.27
C ALA A 98 6.53 -3.64 -9.43
N ASP A 99 6.23 -3.01 -10.56
CA ASP A 99 6.47 -1.60 -10.82
C ASP A 99 5.15 -0.83 -10.71
N VAL A 100 5.12 0.23 -9.91
CA VAL A 100 3.94 1.08 -9.69
C VAL A 100 4.10 2.37 -10.45
N PHE A 101 3.05 2.76 -11.19
CA PHE A 101 2.97 4.03 -11.92
C PHE A 101 1.64 4.74 -11.61
N VAL A 102 1.66 6.07 -11.62
CA VAL A 102 0.47 6.92 -11.62
C VAL A 102 0.57 7.89 -12.80
N ASP A 103 -0.43 7.90 -13.67
CA ASP A 103 -0.47 8.73 -14.89
C ASP A 103 0.84 8.62 -15.70
N HIS A 104 1.33 7.38 -15.87
CA HIS A 104 2.58 7.01 -16.54
C HIS A 104 3.87 7.46 -15.84
N HIS A 105 3.82 8.08 -14.68
CA HIS A 105 4.99 8.42 -13.86
C HIS A 105 5.35 7.24 -12.96
N PHE A 106 6.61 6.81 -13.04
CA PHE A 106 7.13 5.77 -12.17
C PHE A 106 7.13 6.25 -10.71
N VAL A 107 6.61 5.43 -9.82
CA VAL A 107 6.55 5.69 -8.37
C VAL A 107 7.59 4.86 -7.63
N THR A 108 7.51 3.54 -7.76
CA THR A 108 8.40 2.60 -7.05
C THR A 108 8.43 1.25 -7.72
N GLN A 109 9.46 0.46 -7.40
CA GLN A 109 9.58 -0.95 -7.73
C GLN A 109 9.67 -1.77 -6.43
N HIS A 110 8.95 -2.87 -6.38
CA HIS A 110 9.10 -3.89 -5.34
C HIS A 110 9.61 -5.20 -5.95
N LYS A 111 10.60 -5.81 -5.30
CA LYS A 111 11.16 -7.11 -5.64
C LYS A 111 10.89 -8.09 -4.49
N GLY A 112 10.24 -9.19 -4.81
CA GLY A 112 9.86 -10.22 -3.84
C GLY A 112 8.38 -10.55 -3.90
N GLY A 113 8.08 -11.85 -4.07
CA GLY A 113 6.72 -12.30 -4.37
C GLY A 113 5.80 -12.49 -3.17
N TYR A 114 6.31 -12.48 -1.95
CA TYR A 114 5.57 -13.02 -0.79
C TYR A 114 5.22 -11.97 0.26
N THR A 115 5.88 -10.82 0.24
CA THR A 115 5.69 -9.74 1.21
C THR A 115 4.82 -8.64 0.66
N ALA A 116 4.08 -7.97 1.56
CA ALA A 116 3.41 -6.73 1.23
C ALA A 116 4.42 -5.59 1.07
N PHE A 117 4.05 -4.59 0.27
CA PHE A 117 4.79 -3.35 0.16
C PHE A 117 3.85 -2.15 0.12
N VAL A 118 4.40 -0.98 0.41
CA VAL A 118 3.67 0.29 0.40
C VAL A 118 4.41 1.29 -0.48
N ALA A 119 3.66 2.02 -1.28
CA ALA A 119 4.14 3.12 -2.11
C ALA A 119 3.41 4.41 -1.72
N GLU A 120 4.12 5.50 -1.45
CA GLU A 120 3.48 6.79 -1.22
C GLU A 120 3.10 7.42 -2.56
N LEU A 121 1.82 7.76 -2.72
CA LEU A 121 1.24 8.36 -3.93
C LEU A 121 0.87 9.83 -3.74
N THR A 122 1.19 10.44 -2.62
CA THR A 122 0.76 11.80 -2.23
C THR A 122 1.08 12.85 -3.28
N ASP A 123 2.26 12.78 -3.91
CA ASP A 123 2.68 13.75 -4.91
C ASP A 123 2.17 13.46 -6.32
N PHE A 124 1.63 12.28 -6.55
CA PHE A 124 1.15 11.82 -7.85
C PHE A 124 -0.37 11.95 -8.02
N ILE A 125 -1.14 11.83 -6.93
CA ILE A 125 -2.60 11.85 -6.96
C ILE A 125 -3.11 13.19 -6.43
N LYS A 126 -4.04 13.80 -7.19
CA LYS A 126 -4.74 15.02 -6.77
C LYS A 126 -6.19 14.68 -6.49
N PRO A 127 -6.64 14.68 -5.20
CA PRO A 127 -8.05 14.46 -4.87
C PRO A 127 -8.99 15.39 -5.66
N GLY A 128 -10.12 14.85 -6.07
CA GLY A 128 -11.06 15.53 -6.98
C GLY A 128 -10.76 15.37 -8.47
N LYS A 129 -9.57 14.85 -8.84
CA LYS A 129 -9.21 14.54 -10.24
C LYS A 129 -9.09 13.04 -10.44
N GLU A 130 -9.39 12.60 -11.65
CA GLU A 130 -9.14 11.22 -12.05
C GLU A 130 -7.64 11.04 -12.34
N SER A 131 -7.08 9.92 -11.89
CA SER A 131 -5.74 9.44 -12.21
C SER A 131 -5.80 7.99 -12.67
N THR A 132 -4.78 7.55 -13.37
CA THR A 132 -4.63 6.16 -13.80
C THR A 132 -3.55 5.49 -12.94
N LEU A 133 -3.94 4.54 -12.11
CA LEU A 133 -3.02 3.67 -11.37
C LEU A 133 -2.68 2.48 -12.26
N GLU A 134 -1.39 2.21 -12.43
CA GLU A 134 -0.88 1.07 -13.19
C GLU A 134 0.12 0.29 -12.32
N ILE A 135 -0.06 -1.03 -12.26
CA ILE A 135 0.88 -1.94 -11.59
C ILE A 135 1.32 -2.98 -12.62
N ARG A 136 2.58 -2.94 -13.00
CA ARG A 136 3.21 -3.91 -13.88
C ARG A 136 3.82 -5.01 -13.04
N VAL A 137 3.42 -6.25 -13.27
CA VAL A 137 3.90 -7.40 -12.51
C VAL A 137 4.58 -8.38 -13.45
N ASN A 138 5.78 -8.82 -13.06
CA ASN A 138 6.59 -9.75 -13.86
C ASN A 138 6.98 -10.96 -13.01
N ASN A 139 6.63 -12.18 -13.46
CA ASN A 139 7.04 -13.44 -12.83
C ASN A 139 8.08 -14.22 -13.63
N ALA A 140 8.74 -13.56 -14.60
CA ALA A 140 9.86 -14.19 -15.31
C ALA A 140 10.99 -14.55 -14.31
N PRO A 141 11.71 -15.66 -14.52
CA PRO A 141 12.84 -16.03 -13.68
C PRO A 141 13.88 -14.92 -13.64
N THR A 142 14.36 -14.61 -12.46
CA THR A 142 15.50 -13.69 -12.24
C THR A 142 16.48 -14.33 -11.27
N MET A 143 17.76 -13.94 -11.37
CA MET A 143 18.82 -14.52 -10.54
C MET A 143 18.90 -13.88 -9.13
N ASP A 144 18.24 -12.75 -8.94
CA ASP A 144 18.32 -11.94 -7.72
C ASP A 144 17.07 -12.04 -6.82
N ILE A 145 16.05 -12.81 -7.23
CA ILE A 145 14.81 -12.95 -6.46
C ILE A 145 14.43 -14.43 -6.31
N ALA A 146 14.25 -14.89 -5.08
CA ALA A 146 13.78 -16.24 -4.80
C ALA A 146 12.30 -16.43 -5.19
N PRO A 147 11.92 -17.62 -5.68
CA PRO A 147 12.76 -18.79 -5.90
C PRO A 147 13.50 -18.71 -7.24
N ILE A 148 14.80 -19.00 -7.21
CA ILE A 148 15.67 -18.96 -8.42
C ILE A 148 15.36 -20.14 -9.32
N CYS A 149 15.17 -21.31 -8.74
CA CYS A 149 14.79 -22.54 -9.42
C CYS A 149 13.91 -23.40 -8.50
N GLY A 150 13.22 -24.34 -9.12
CA GLY A 150 12.35 -25.28 -8.40
C GLY A 150 11.39 -25.95 -9.38
N ASP A 151 10.95 -27.14 -9.00
CA ASP A 151 10.00 -27.95 -9.77
C ASP A 151 8.56 -27.62 -9.33
N PHE A 152 8.21 -26.34 -9.31
CA PHE A 152 6.89 -25.87 -8.93
C PHE A 152 6.52 -24.60 -9.72
N ASN A 153 5.22 -24.39 -9.86
CA ASN A 153 4.68 -23.24 -10.55
C ASN A 153 4.81 -21.97 -9.70
N ILE A 154 5.26 -20.87 -10.31
CA ILE A 154 5.30 -19.55 -9.70
C ILE A 154 4.16 -18.73 -10.29
N PHE A 155 3.02 -18.73 -9.62
CA PHE A 155 1.81 -18.05 -10.08
C PHE A 155 2.03 -16.53 -10.02
N GLY A 156 2.01 -15.90 -11.21
CA GLY A 156 2.14 -14.46 -11.32
C GLY A 156 0.83 -13.72 -11.01
N GLY A 157 0.92 -12.47 -10.60
CA GLY A 157 -0.22 -11.61 -10.41
C GLY A 157 -0.25 -10.84 -9.09
N LEU A 158 -1.33 -10.08 -8.94
CA LEU A 158 -1.72 -9.44 -7.68
C LEU A 158 -2.61 -10.43 -6.92
N TYR A 159 -2.00 -11.40 -6.28
CA TYR A 159 -2.71 -12.54 -5.67
C TYR A 159 -3.16 -12.28 -4.22
N ARG A 160 -2.97 -11.07 -3.74
CA ARG A 160 -3.54 -10.53 -2.50
C ARG A 160 -4.20 -9.18 -2.79
N GLY A 161 -4.97 -8.69 -1.80
CA GLY A 161 -5.68 -7.42 -1.95
C GLY A 161 -4.77 -6.21 -2.12
N VAL A 162 -5.33 -5.18 -2.72
CA VAL A 162 -4.73 -3.85 -2.87
C VAL A 162 -5.65 -2.85 -2.19
N GLU A 163 -5.08 -1.89 -1.46
CA GLU A 163 -5.83 -0.84 -0.76
C GLU A 163 -5.08 0.51 -0.80
N LEU A 164 -5.82 1.58 -0.70
CA LEU A 164 -5.25 2.88 -0.33
C LEU A 164 -5.37 3.08 1.16
N ILE A 165 -4.34 3.69 1.74
CA ILE A 165 -4.32 4.19 3.11
C ILE A 165 -4.22 5.71 3.02
N VAL A 166 -5.23 6.41 3.53
CA VAL A 166 -5.26 7.87 3.57
C VAL A 166 -5.08 8.32 5.00
N THR A 167 -4.09 9.20 5.24
CA THR A 167 -3.71 9.64 6.60
C THR A 167 -3.54 11.14 6.67
N ASP A 168 -3.45 11.68 7.87
CA ASP A 168 -2.90 13.02 8.10
C ASP A 168 -1.39 13.05 7.78
N ASP A 169 -0.81 14.26 7.76
CA ASP A 169 0.64 14.40 7.50
C ASP A 169 1.45 13.61 8.53
N VAL A 170 1.18 13.79 9.81
CA VAL A 170 1.78 12.98 10.87
C VAL A 170 0.91 11.76 11.09
N CYS A 171 1.48 10.57 10.85
CA CYS A 171 0.77 9.30 10.99
C CYS A 171 1.68 8.21 11.54
N ILE A 172 1.09 7.09 11.95
CA ILE A 172 1.86 5.86 12.16
C ILE A 172 2.37 5.39 10.79
N ALA A 173 3.68 5.13 10.69
CA ALA A 173 4.36 4.84 9.43
C ALA A 173 3.79 3.58 8.74
N PRO A 174 3.04 3.69 7.63
CA PRO A 174 2.52 2.53 6.91
C PRO A 174 3.57 1.91 6.00
N ASP A 175 4.62 2.64 5.69
CA ASP A 175 5.67 2.34 4.72
C ASP A 175 6.87 1.59 5.34
N TYR A 176 6.92 1.46 6.66
CA TYR A 176 7.96 0.66 7.31
C TYR A 176 7.70 -0.83 7.08
N TYR A 177 8.25 -1.39 6.00
CA TYR A 177 8.06 -2.78 5.55
C TYR A 177 6.60 -3.23 5.48
N ALA A 178 5.68 -2.31 5.18
CA ALA A 178 4.23 -2.54 5.17
C ALA A 178 3.67 -3.13 6.49
N SER A 179 4.40 -2.93 7.60
CA SER A 179 4.00 -3.35 8.95
C SER A 179 2.94 -2.44 9.53
N SER A 180 2.48 -2.77 10.75
CA SER A 180 1.54 -1.90 11.48
C SER A 180 2.16 -0.59 11.97
N GLY A 181 3.50 -0.47 11.95
CA GLY A 181 4.23 0.63 12.57
C GLY A 181 4.17 0.64 14.10
N VAL A 182 3.53 -0.37 14.71
CA VAL A 182 3.43 -0.54 16.17
C VAL A 182 3.98 -1.90 16.55
N PHE A 183 4.92 -1.91 17.49
CA PHE A 183 5.63 -3.12 17.91
C PHE A 183 5.44 -3.35 19.39
N PHE A 184 5.22 -4.60 19.75
CA PHE A 184 5.02 -5.04 21.12
C PHE A 184 6.14 -6.01 21.51
N THR A 185 6.86 -5.69 22.59
CA THR A 185 7.86 -6.57 23.17
C THR A 185 7.44 -6.95 24.58
N GLN A 186 7.26 -8.23 24.83
CA GLN A 186 7.00 -8.73 26.17
C GLN A 186 8.33 -8.84 26.91
N THR A 187 8.51 -8.08 27.98
CA THR A 187 9.75 -8.10 28.79
C THR A 187 9.64 -8.97 30.02
N GLU A 188 8.42 -9.20 30.51
CA GLU A 188 8.16 -10.07 31.65
C GLU A 188 6.74 -10.63 31.52
N VAL A 189 6.57 -11.94 31.71
CA VAL A 189 5.26 -12.59 31.76
C VAL A 189 5.28 -13.61 32.88
N THR A 190 4.48 -13.38 33.92
CA THR A 190 4.25 -14.29 35.04
C THR A 190 2.74 -14.57 35.17
N LYS A 191 2.33 -15.37 36.16
CA LYS A 191 0.90 -15.58 36.45
C LYS A 191 0.22 -14.32 36.97
N GLU A 192 0.98 -13.45 37.65
CA GLU A 192 0.48 -12.26 38.35
C GLU A 192 0.66 -10.97 37.52
N LYS A 193 1.60 -10.95 36.55
CA LYS A 193 2.02 -9.72 35.89
C LYS A 193 2.50 -9.97 34.47
N ALA A 194 2.16 -9.04 33.56
CA ALA A 194 2.78 -8.91 32.27
C ALA A 194 3.30 -7.48 32.08
N THR A 195 4.53 -7.36 31.61
CA THR A 195 5.15 -6.08 31.25
C THR A 195 5.38 -6.03 29.74
N LEU A 196 4.83 -5.00 29.10
CA LEU A 196 4.92 -4.78 27.65
C LEU A 196 5.67 -3.48 27.38
N LYS A 197 6.63 -3.53 26.47
CA LYS A 197 7.19 -2.35 25.81
C LYS A 197 6.43 -2.15 24.50
N ILE A 198 5.90 -0.96 24.27
CA ILE A 198 5.19 -0.59 23.03
C ILE A 198 6.00 0.48 22.34
N GLU A 199 6.39 0.24 21.09
CA GLU A 199 7.11 1.18 20.24
C GLU A 199 6.24 1.50 19.03
N THR A 200 6.12 2.81 18.71
CA THR A 200 5.32 3.27 17.58
C THR A 200 6.21 4.15 16.69
N LEU A 201 6.26 3.80 15.40
CA LEU A 201 6.97 4.59 14.40
C LEU A 201 6.01 5.65 13.85
N LEU A 202 6.43 6.91 13.90
CA LEU A 202 5.72 8.02 13.30
C LEU A 202 6.43 8.45 12.02
N SER A 203 5.64 8.84 11.02
CA SER A 203 6.09 9.36 9.74
C SER A 203 5.39 10.68 9.45
N SER A 204 6.10 11.63 8.85
CA SER A 204 5.52 12.84 8.29
C SER A 204 6.20 13.17 6.96
N LYS A 205 5.56 13.97 6.09
CA LYS A 205 6.15 14.40 4.83
C LYS A 205 7.43 15.25 5.04
N ALA A 206 7.52 15.95 6.16
CA ALA A 206 8.69 16.77 6.52
C ALA A 206 9.87 15.93 7.03
N THR A 207 9.63 14.73 7.51
CA THR A 207 10.63 13.77 7.98
C THR A 207 10.46 12.46 7.23
N SER A 208 10.84 12.42 5.95
CA SER A 208 11.00 11.13 5.28
C SER A 208 12.14 10.41 6.00
N LEU A 209 11.80 9.39 6.77
CA LEU A 209 12.78 8.44 7.25
C LEU A 209 13.31 7.74 6.01
N GLY A 210 14.48 8.23 5.51
CA GLY A 210 15.19 7.57 4.42
C GLY A 210 15.44 6.13 4.84
N GLY A 211 14.80 5.20 4.11
CA GLY A 211 15.10 3.78 4.16
C GLY A 211 16.21 3.45 3.18
#